data_b5b118578b49a37c591dc365f3d0cc01
#
_entry.id   b5b118578b49a37c591dc365f3d0cc01
#
_cell.length_a   1.000
_cell.length_b   1.000
_cell.length_c   1.000
_cell.angle_alpha   90.00
_cell.angle_beta   90.00
_cell.angle_gamma   90.00
#
_symmetry.space_group_name_H-M   'P 1'
#
loop_
_entity.id
_entity.type
_entity.pdbx_description
1 polymer ?
#
loop_
_entity_poly.entity_id
_entity_poly.type
_entity_poly.pdbx_seq_one_letter_code
_entity_poly.pdbx_strand_id
1 'polypeptide(L)'
;MQTNSAMTSNSPMLSKIVWLLVAIIGAVALGTIALHRGESINAVWLVAAAVCSYSIAYRYYSLFIAKKVFELNPRRVTPAHRLKDGLDYVPTNKYVLFGHHFAAIAGAGPLVGPILAAQMGYLPGTLWLIIGVVFAGAVQDFTVLFLSTRRDGKSLGEMAKDELGTFTGITVMLGALGVMVIILAVLALVVVKALAHSPWGLFTIAATIPIALLMGVYMRYLRPGKIMEVSIIGFVLMMAAIVFGGDIAKDPAMAELFTLTGTQLTWALMIYGVVASVLPVWLLLAPRDYLSTFLKIGVIVGLALAIVFTMPELKMPAVTKFIDGTGPVFKG
;
A
#
# COMPACT_ATOMS: atom_id res chain seq x y z
N MET A 1 -10.20 -56.91 29.87
CA MET A 1 -9.34 -56.81 28.71
C MET A 1 -9.60 -55.48 28.02
N GLN A 2 -8.86 -54.44 28.37
CA GLN A 2 -8.91 -53.13 27.75
C GLN A 2 -7.80 -53.07 26.72
N THR A 3 -8.12 -53.01 25.46
CA THR A 3 -7.21 -52.80 24.35
C THR A 3 -6.89 -51.29 24.23
N ASN A 4 -5.73 -50.89 24.71
CA ASN A 4 -5.14 -49.59 24.48
C ASN A 4 -4.79 -49.44 22.97
N SER A 5 -5.62 -48.76 22.19
CA SER A 5 -5.21 -48.25 20.89
C SER A 5 -4.42 -46.97 21.10
N ALA A 6 -3.10 -47.08 21.05
CA ALA A 6 -2.19 -45.93 20.99
C ALA A 6 -2.45 -45.20 19.67
N MET A 7 -3.35 -44.21 19.72
CA MET A 7 -3.42 -43.18 18.67
C MET A 7 -2.16 -42.34 18.74
N THR A 8 -1.29 -42.48 17.75
CA THR A 8 -0.13 -41.63 17.53
C THR A 8 -0.63 -40.19 17.34
N SER A 9 -0.50 -39.40 18.38
CA SER A 9 -0.74 -37.97 18.36
C SER A 9 0.35 -37.31 17.49
N ASN A 10 0.13 -37.27 16.19
CA ASN A 10 0.91 -36.38 15.33
C ASN A 10 0.71 -34.96 15.83
N SER A 11 1.79 -34.31 16.28
CA SER A 11 1.71 -32.93 16.74
C SER A 11 1.11 -32.06 15.61
N PRO A 12 0.19 -31.12 15.90
CA PRO A 12 -0.45 -30.31 14.87
C PRO A 12 0.57 -29.50 14.04
N MET A 13 1.78 -29.35 14.55
CA MET A 13 2.90 -28.69 13.87
C MET A 13 3.52 -29.60 12.79
N LEU A 14 3.71 -30.88 13.08
CA LEU A 14 4.27 -31.84 12.13
C LEU A 14 3.33 -32.03 10.91
N SER A 15 2.03 -32.12 11.17
CA SER A 15 1.03 -32.18 10.09
C SER A 15 1.09 -30.95 9.17
N LYS A 16 1.25 -29.75 9.72
CA LYS A 16 1.37 -28.51 8.92
C LYS A 16 2.63 -28.47 8.06
N ILE A 17 3.75 -28.95 8.60
CA ILE A 17 5.02 -29.05 7.87
C ILE A 17 4.90 -30.05 6.72
N VAL A 18 4.29 -31.21 6.96
CA VAL A 18 4.06 -32.22 5.92
C VAL A 18 3.20 -31.67 4.78
N TRP A 19 2.08 -31.00 5.09
CA TRP A 19 1.22 -30.39 4.06
C TRP A 19 1.87 -29.25 3.30
N LEU A 20 2.73 -28.47 3.98
CA LEU A 20 3.54 -27.44 3.31
C LEU A 20 4.54 -28.07 2.33
N LEU A 21 5.22 -29.14 2.72
CA LEU A 21 6.13 -29.86 1.83
C LEU A 21 5.40 -30.47 0.64
N VAL A 22 4.22 -31.06 0.86
CA VAL A 22 3.37 -31.57 -0.23
C VAL A 22 2.98 -30.47 -1.20
N ALA A 23 2.60 -29.30 -0.69
CA ALA A 23 2.26 -28.15 -1.53
C ALA A 23 3.46 -27.63 -2.37
N ILE A 24 4.64 -27.55 -1.75
CA ILE A 24 5.87 -27.14 -2.43
C ILE A 24 6.25 -28.16 -3.51
N ILE A 25 6.24 -29.45 -3.18
CA ILE A 25 6.54 -30.53 -4.15
C ILE A 25 5.55 -30.50 -5.31
N GLY A 26 4.25 -30.33 -5.03
CA GLY A 26 3.23 -30.21 -6.06
C GLY A 26 3.44 -28.99 -6.97
N ALA A 27 3.76 -27.84 -6.41
CA ALA A 27 4.06 -26.63 -7.19
C ALA A 27 5.30 -26.79 -8.07
N VAL A 28 6.37 -27.37 -7.52
CA VAL A 28 7.62 -27.64 -8.26
C VAL A 28 7.38 -28.65 -9.38
N ALA A 29 6.65 -29.71 -9.09
CA ALA A 29 6.34 -30.74 -10.10
C ALA A 29 5.50 -30.19 -11.26
N LEU A 30 4.46 -29.39 -10.96
CA LEU A 30 3.65 -28.73 -11.98
C LEU A 30 4.48 -27.75 -12.81
N GLY A 31 5.30 -26.93 -12.18
CA GLY A 31 6.20 -25.99 -12.88
C GLY A 31 7.20 -26.71 -13.78
N THR A 32 7.77 -27.81 -13.30
CA THR A 32 8.71 -28.63 -14.07
C THR A 32 8.02 -29.26 -15.30
N ILE A 33 6.82 -29.79 -15.13
CA ILE A 33 6.05 -30.40 -16.24
C ILE A 33 5.69 -29.34 -17.29
N ALA A 34 5.22 -28.18 -16.89
CA ALA A 34 4.85 -27.08 -17.77
C ALA A 34 6.06 -26.60 -18.60
N LEU A 35 7.19 -26.34 -17.93
CA LEU A 35 8.44 -25.93 -18.60
C LEU A 35 8.98 -27.01 -19.54
N HIS A 36 8.87 -28.29 -19.15
CA HIS A 36 9.32 -29.41 -19.99
C HIS A 36 8.44 -29.56 -21.24
N ARG A 37 7.19 -29.14 -21.17
CA ARG A 37 6.27 -29.10 -22.33
C ARG A 37 6.48 -27.87 -23.24
N GLY A 38 7.44 -26.98 -22.90
CA GLY A 38 7.74 -25.78 -23.65
C GLY A 38 6.73 -24.65 -23.45
N GLU A 39 5.96 -24.69 -22.35
CA GLU A 39 5.09 -23.57 -22.01
C GLU A 39 5.92 -22.33 -21.67
N SER A 40 5.58 -21.18 -22.29
CA SER A 40 6.21 -19.92 -21.96
C SER A 40 5.77 -19.41 -20.58
N ILE A 41 6.70 -18.81 -19.83
CA ILE A 41 6.34 -18.16 -18.56
C ILE A 41 5.48 -16.95 -18.89
N ASN A 42 4.26 -16.92 -18.38
CA ASN A 42 3.35 -15.82 -18.53
C ASN A 42 3.10 -15.07 -17.20
N ALA A 43 2.49 -13.90 -17.27
CA ALA A 43 2.26 -13.06 -16.11
C ALA A 43 1.31 -13.69 -15.05
N VAL A 44 0.48 -14.66 -15.43
CA VAL A 44 -0.42 -15.39 -14.50
C VAL A 44 0.37 -16.15 -13.45
N TRP A 45 1.54 -16.68 -13.80
CA TRP A 45 2.42 -17.37 -12.84
C TRP A 45 2.86 -16.45 -11.71
N LEU A 46 3.19 -15.19 -12.04
CA LEU A 46 3.60 -14.18 -11.06
C LEU A 46 2.43 -13.78 -10.16
N VAL A 47 1.24 -13.57 -10.74
CA VAL A 47 0.02 -13.24 -10.00
C VAL A 47 -0.36 -14.40 -9.07
N ALA A 48 -0.35 -15.63 -9.56
CA ALA A 48 -0.67 -16.82 -8.75
C ALA A 48 0.34 -16.99 -7.61
N ALA A 49 1.64 -16.85 -7.88
CA ALA A 49 2.68 -16.94 -6.87
C ALA A 49 2.49 -15.88 -5.78
N ALA A 50 2.20 -14.63 -6.16
CA ALA A 50 1.95 -13.54 -5.20
C ALA A 50 0.70 -13.79 -4.36
N VAL A 51 -0.44 -14.12 -4.98
CA VAL A 51 -1.71 -14.37 -4.28
C VAL A 51 -1.57 -15.53 -3.31
N CYS A 52 -0.98 -16.66 -3.73
CA CYS A 52 -0.78 -17.83 -2.86
C CYS A 52 0.16 -17.50 -1.70
N SER A 53 1.32 -16.88 -1.98
CA SER A 53 2.31 -16.55 -0.96
C SER A 53 1.75 -15.58 0.08
N TYR A 54 1.07 -14.52 -0.36
CA TYR A 54 0.49 -13.52 0.55
C TYR A 54 -0.68 -14.09 1.35
N SER A 55 -1.52 -14.95 0.76
CA SER A 55 -2.62 -15.61 1.47
C SER A 55 -2.10 -16.52 2.58
N ILE A 56 -1.06 -17.30 2.30
CA ILE A 56 -0.41 -18.17 3.28
C ILE A 56 0.26 -17.34 4.37
N ALA A 57 1.02 -16.31 3.99
CA ALA A 57 1.69 -15.43 4.94
C ALA A 57 0.68 -14.71 5.84
N TYR A 58 -0.40 -14.16 5.27
CA TYR A 58 -1.46 -13.53 6.04
C TYR A 58 -2.14 -14.51 7.00
N ARG A 59 -2.44 -15.72 6.54
CA ARG A 59 -3.21 -16.70 7.35
C ARG A 59 -2.39 -17.31 8.49
N TYR A 60 -1.11 -17.54 8.29
CA TYR A 60 -0.28 -18.26 9.25
C TYR A 60 0.79 -17.40 9.90
N TYR A 61 1.58 -16.69 9.11
CA TYR A 61 2.72 -15.95 9.61
C TYR A 61 2.29 -14.68 10.36
N SER A 62 1.32 -13.93 9.85
CA SER A 62 0.80 -12.77 10.56
C SER A 62 0.13 -13.14 11.88
N LEU A 63 -0.59 -14.28 11.91
CA LEU A 63 -1.19 -14.81 13.14
C LEU A 63 -0.14 -15.26 14.16
N PHE A 64 0.96 -15.84 13.70
CA PHE A 64 2.09 -16.20 14.57
C PHE A 64 2.67 -14.93 15.22
N ILE A 65 2.97 -13.91 14.43
CA ILE A 65 3.48 -12.63 14.93
C ILE A 65 2.48 -12.00 15.92
N ALA A 66 1.21 -11.90 15.53
CA ALA A 66 0.18 -11.29 16.36
C ALA A 66 -0.02 -11.99 17.72
N LYS A 67 -0.04 -13.32 17.72
CA LYS A 67 -0.41 -14.11 18.90
C LYS A 67 0.79 -14.55 19.75
N LYS A 68 1.95 -14.80 19.13
CA LYS A 68 3.11 -15.38 19.80
C LYS A 68 4.24 -14.38 20.04
N VAL A 69 4.41 -13.40 19.15
CA VAL A 69 5.46 -12.39 19.28
C VAL A 69 4.94 -11.15 19.99
N PHE A 70 3.80 -10.61 19.54
CA PHE A 70 3.23 -9.38 20.11
C PHE A 70 2.21 -9.61 21.22
N GLU A 71 1.68 -10.81 21.35
CA GLU A 71 0.67 -11.16 22.34
C GLU A 71 -0.48 -10.14 22.37
N LEU A 72 -1.08 -9.90 21.20
CA LEU A 72 -2.12 -8.90 21.05
C LEU A 72 -3.28 -9.17 22.00
N ASN A 73 -3.62 -8.19 22.81
CA ASN A 73 -4.76 -8.25 23.75
C ASN A 73 -5.93 -7.44 23.17
N PRO A 74 -7.01 -8.10 22.71
CA PRO A 74 -8.17 -7.43 22.14
C PRO A 74 -8.99 -6.61 23.15
N ARG A 75 -8.76 -6.82 24.45
CA ARG A 75 -9.45 -6.07 25.52
C ARG A 75 -8.75 -4.76 25.87
N ARG A 76 -7.54 -4.54 25.38
CA ARG A 76 -6.80 -3.31 25.64
C ARG A 76 -7.41 -2.15 24.86
N VAL A 77 -7.83 -1.12 25.57
CA VAL A 77 -8.37 0.11 24.97
C VAL A 77 -7.25 0.82 24.20
N THR A 78 -7.54 1.22 22.96
CA THR A 78 -6.58 1.93 22.11
C THR A 78 -6.43 3.39 22.54
N PRO A 79 -5.29 4.05 22.23
CA PRO A 79 -5.07 5.46 22.52
C PRO A 79 -6.19 6.38 22.00
N ALA A 80 -6.69 6.12 20.77
CA ALA A 80 -7.76 6.90 20.17
C ALA A 80 -9.05 6.95 21.01
N HIS A 81 -9.33 5.90 21.81
CA HIS A 81 -10.47 5.90 22.72
C HIS A 81 -10.13 6.45 24.10
N ARG A 82 -8.90 6.16 24.59
CA ARG A 82 -8.48 6.55 25.94
C ARG A 82 -8.11 8.03 26.04
N LEU A 83 -7.48 8.59 25.01
CA LEU A 83 -6.98 9.96 24.95
C LEU A 83 -7.81 10.85 24.01
N LYS A 84 -9.04 10.43 23.69
CA LYS A 84 -9.91 11.11 22.72
C LYS A 84 -9.97 12.62 22.97
N ASP A 85 -9.44 13.40 22.03
CA ASP A 85 -9.45 14.87 22.04
C ASP A 85 -10.20 15.47 20.82
N GLY A 86 -10.48 14.65 19.80
CA GLY A 86 -11.15 15.07 18.58
C GLY A 86 -10.22 15.75 17.54
N LEU A 87 -8.93 15.81 17.82
CA LEU A 87 -7.88 16.37 16.95
C LEU A 87 -6.90 15.27 16.53
N ASP A 88 -6.06 14.83 17.46
CA ASP A 88 -5.02 13.81 17.22
C ASP A 88 -5.54 12.39 17.51
N TYR A 89 -6.41 12.27 18.52
CA TYR A 89 -6.97 10.99 18.95
C TYR A 89 -8.45 10.91 18.60
N VAL A 90 -8.73 10.42 17.40
CA VAL A 90 -10.09 10.30 16.86
C VAL A 90 -10.44 8.84 16.63
N PRO A 91 -11.39 8.24 17.41
CA PRO A 91 -11.90 6.92 17.10
C PRO A 91 -12.50 6.89 15.70
N THR A 92 -11.93 6.06 14.81
CA THR A 92 -12.29 6.02 13.40
C THR A 92 -12.85 4.65 13.01
N ASN A 93 -13.81 4.64 12.07
CA ASN A 93 -14.36 3.40 11.54
C ASN A 93 -13.26 2.55 10.88
N LYS A 94 -13.29 1.22 11.10
CA LYS A 94 -12.26 0.29 10.63
C LYS A 94 -12.04 0.31 9.12
N TYR A 95 -13.06 0.56 8.31
CA TYR A 95 -12.95 0.61 6.85
C TYR A 95 -12.26 1.89 6.38
N VAL A 96 -12.60 3.02 7.00
CA VAL A 96 -11.93 4.31 6.72
C VAL A 96 -10.48 4.25 7.18
N LEU A 97 -10.23 3.69 8.37
CA LEU A 97 -8.87 3.52 8.91
C LEU A 97 -8.02 2.60 8.03
N PHE A 98 -8.59 1.49 7.56
CA PHE A 98 -7.92 0.59 6.62
C PHE A 98 -7.58 1.31 5.32
N GLY A 99 -8.54 2.05 4.75
CA GLY A 99 -8.33 2.80 3.51
C GLY A 99 -7.24 3.86 3.64
N HIS A 100 -7.25 4.61 4.72
CA HIS A 100 -6.22 5.61 5.03
C HIS A 100 -4.83 4.96 5.17
N HIS A 101 -4.73 3.89 5.96
CA HIS A 101 -3.48 3.16 6.16
C HIS A 101 -2.95 2.53 4.86
N PHE A 102 -3.83 1.88 4.09
CA PHE A 102 -3.49 1.30 2.79
C PHE A 102 -3.00 2.38 1.82
N ALA A 103 -3.67 3.52 1.75
CA ALA A 103 -3.30 4.60 0.85
C ALA A 103 -1.95 5.22 1.21
N ALA A 104 -1.64 5.32 2.51
CA ALA A 104 -0.35 5.81 2.99
C ALA A 104 0.81 4.90 2.56
N ILE A 105 0.62 3.58 2.61
CA ILE A 105 1.63 2.61 2.15
C ILE A 105 1.68 2.56 0.62
N ALA A 106 0.53 2.43 -0.05
CA ALA A 106 0.42 2.32 -1.50
C ALA A 106 0.51 3.69 -2.21
N GLY A 107 1.58 4.44 -1.92
CA GLY A 107 1.89 5.72 -2.55
C GLY A 107 2.64 5.58 -3.88
N ALA A 108 3.38 6.61 -4.29
CA ALA A 108 4.15 6.61 -5.53
C ALA A 108 5.36 5.66 -5.48
N GLY A 109 5.93 5.41 -4.29
CA GLY A 109 7.04 4.47 -4.11
C GLY A 109 6.77 3.06 -4.65
N PRO A 110 5.67 2.40 -4.25
CA PRO A 110 5.26 1.09 -4.77
C PRO A 110 4.94 1.05 -6.27
N LEU A 111 4.74 2.18 -6.94
CA LEU A 111 4.59 2.26 -8.39
C LEU A 111 5.94 2.36 -9.09
N VAL A 112 6.81 3.25 -8.62
CA VAL A 112 8.11 3.55 -9.23
C VAL A 112 9.13 2.43 -8.95
N GLY A 113 9.13 1.89 -7.73
CA GLY A 113 10.07 0.83 -7.32
C GLY A 113 10.04 -0.40 -8.22
N PRO A 114 8.89 -1.03 -8.48
CA PRO A 114 8.78 -2.17 -9.39
C PRO A 114 9.16 -1.83 -10.83
N ILE A 115 8.88 -0.62 -11.32
CA ILE A 115 9.30 -0.18 -12.67
C ILE A 115 10.84 -0.10 -12.75
N LEU A 116 11.49 0.44 -11.72
CA LEU A 116 12.94 0.48 -11.65
C LEU A 116 13.54 -0.92 -11.51
N ALA A 117 12.93 -1.78 -10.70
CA ALA A 117 13.36 -3.18 -10.56
C ALA A 117 13.20 -3.98 -11.87
N ALA A 118 12.20 -3.67 -12.68
CA ALA A 118 11.95 -4.33 -13.96
C ALA A 118 13.12 -4.18 -14.95
N GLN A 119 13.92 -3.12 -14.87
CA GLN A 119 15.13 -3.01 -15.70
C GLN A 119 16.16 -4.12 -15.44
N MET A 120 16.15 -4.72 -14.24
CA MET A 120 17.03 -5.86 -13.90
C MET A 120 16.51 -7.21 -14.44
N GLY A 121 15.30 -7.24 -14.99
CA GLY A 121 14.56 -8.43 -15.37
C GLY A 121 13.39 -8.73 -14.44
N TYR A 122 12.54 -9.71 -14.82
CA TYR A 122 11.37 -10.01 -13.97
C TYR A 122 11.71 -10.75 -12.68
N LEU A 123 12.76 -11.57 -12.66
CA LEU A 123 13.04 -12.47 -11.53
C LEU A 123 13.48 -11.74 -10.26
N PRO A 124 14.48 -10.84 -10.29
CA PRO A 124 14.92 -10.15 -9.07
C PRO A 124 13.81 -9.33 -8.41
N GLY A 125 13.07 -8.56 -9.21
CA GLY A 125 11.95 -7.75 -8.71
C GLY A 125 10.83 -8.61 -8.13
N THR A 126 10.45 -9.70 -8.78
CA THR A 126 9.40 -10.61 -8.31
C THR A 126 9.79 -11.29 -6.99
N LEU A 127 11.02 -11.80 -6.90
CA LEU A 127 11.51 -12.43 -5.67
C LEU A 127 11.50 -11.41 -4.50
N TRP A 128 11.97 -10.19 -4.74
CA TRP A 128 11.95 -9.15 -3.73
C TRP A 128 10.53 -8.77 -3.31
N LEU A 129 9.59 -8.63 -4.25
CA LEU A 129 8.20 -8.33 -3.93
C LEU A 129 7.54 -9.45 -3.11
N ILE A 130 7.78 -10.72 -3.43
CA ILE A 130 7.17 -11.83 -2.72
C ILE A 130 7.84 -12.04 -1.35
N ILE A 131 9.15 -12.17 -1.30
CA ILE A 131 9.89 -12.49 -0.08
C ILE A 131 10.04 -11.27 0.82
N GLY A 132 10.46 -10.13 0.26
CA GLY A 132 10.72 -8.90 1.00
C GLY A 132 9.46 -8.32 1.62
N VAL A 133 8.32 -8.37 0.94
CA VAL A 133 7.04 -7.91 1.52
C VAL A 133 6.64 -8.78 2.71
N VAL A 134 6.75 -10.10 2.61
CA VAL A 134 6.33 -11.02 3.68
C VAL A 134 7.25 -10.93 4.90
N PHE A 135 8.57 -10.94 4.71
CA PHE A 135 9.53 -11.06 5.82
C PHE A 135 10.12 -9.73 6.31
N ALA A 136 10.03 -8.67 5.51
CA ALA A 136 10.54 -7.36 5.87
C ALA A 136 9.43 -6.30 5.93
N GLY A 137 8.83 -5.91 4.81
CA GLY A 137 7.92 -4.77 4.75
C GLY A 137 6.72 -4.90 5.68
N ALA A 138 5.94 -5.97 5.54
CA ALA A 138 4.74 -6.18 6.36
C ALA A 138 5.07 -6.39 7.85
N VAL A 139 6.21 -7.01 8.15
CA VAL A 139 6.66 -7.19 9.55
C VAL A 139 7.06 -5.86 10.16
N GLN A 140 7.82 -5.03 9.43
CA GLN A 140 8.19 -3.68 9.87
C GLN A 140 6.97 -2.84 10.16
N ASP A 141 6.04 -2.74 9.20
CA ASP A 141 4.84 -1.92 9.33
C ASP A 141 3.99 -2.37 10.54
N PHE A 142 3.79 -3.67 10.67
CA PHE A 142 3.05 -4.23 11.81
C PHE A 142 3.74 -3.97 13.14
N THR A 143 5.07 -4.10 13.19
CA THR A 143 5.87 -3.87 14.41
C THR A 143 5.79 -2.41 14.84
N VAL A 144 6.02 -1.48 13.92
CA VAL A 144 5.98 -0.04 14.22
C VAL A 144 4.58 0.39 14.66
N LEU A 145 3.53 -0.07 13.96
CA LEU A 145 2.15 0.24 14.31
C LEU A 145 1.78 -0.33 15.69
N PHE A 146 2.19 -1.56 16.00
CA PHE A 146 1.98 -2.18 17.29
C PHE A 146 2.68 -1.43 18.42
N LEU A 147 3.96 -1.11 18.25
CA LEU A 147 4.75 -0.39 19.25
C LEU A 147 4.20 1.02 19.48
N SER A 148 3.89 1.75 18.43
CA SER A 148 3.29 3.08 18.51
C SER A 148 1.94 3.05 19.24
N THR A 149 1.06 2.13 18.88
CA THR A 149 -0.25 1.96 19.56
C THR A 149 -0.08 1.61 21.05
N ARG A 150 0.94 0.85 21.41
CA ARG A 150 1.26 0.52 22.81
C ARG A 150 1.80 1.70 23.60
N ARG A 151 2.34 2.71 22.94
CA ARG A 151 2.99 3.90 23.51
C ARG A 151 2.25 5.20 23.17
N ASP A 152 0.94 5.14 23.16
CA ASP A 152 0.05 6.29 23.01
C ASP A 152 0.21 7.05 21.67
N GLY A 153 0.54 6.32 20.61
CA GLY A 153 0.68 6.91 19.28
C GLY A 153 2.00 7.64 19.05
N LYS A 154 3.02 7.39 19.87
CA LYS A 154 4.33 8.04 19.71
C LYS A 154 4.98 7.71 18.36
N SER A 155 5.69 8.68 17.84
CA SER A 155 6.53 8.52 16.64
C SER A 155 7.74 7.61 16.91
N LEU A 156 8.35 7.09 15.83
CA LEU A 156 9.53 6.23 15.94
C LEU A 156 10.68 6.93 16.69
N GLY A 157 10.88 8.23 16.44
CA GLY A 157 11.91 9.02 17.10
C GLY A 157 11.68 9.20 18.60
N GLU A 158 10.43 9.44 19.01
CA GLU A 158 10.07 9.53 20.43
C GLU A 158 10.23 8.17 21.12
N MET A 159 9.80 7.09 20.47
CA MET A 159 10.01 5.74 21.01
C MET A 159 11.50 5.41 21.16
N ALA A 160 12.33 5.80 20.19
CA ALA A 160 13.77 5.63 20.30
C ALA A 160 14.39 6.45 21.44
N LYS A 161 13.87 7.67 21.68
CA LYS A 161 14.30 8.49 22.81
C LYS A 161 13.97 7.86 24.16
N ASP A 162 12.78 7.30 24.29
CA ASP A 162 12.34 6.65 25.53
C ASP A 162 13.14 5.38 25.84
N GLU A 163 13.51 4.59 24.83
CA GLU A 163 14.19 3.30 25.01
C GLU A 163 15.72 3.38 25.02
N LEU A 164 16.29 4.23 24.17
CA LEU A 164 17.73 4.28 23.90
C LEU A 164 18.39 5.57 24.40
N GLY A 165 17.61 6.46 25.01
CA GLY A 165 18.09 7.71 25.56
C GLY A 165 18.04 8.89 24.59
N THR A 166 18.27 10.09 25.14
CA THR A 166 18.03 11.37 24.44
C THR A 166 18.93 11.54 23.21
N PHE A 167 20.20 11.19 23.29
CA PHE A 167 21.13 11.34 22.16
C PHE A 167 20.69 10.47 20.96
N THR A 168 20.40 9.21 21.20
CA THR A 168 19.92 8.28 20.15
C THR A 168 18.57 8.73 19.59
N GLY A 169 17.65 9.17 20.45
CA GLY A 169 16.35 9.68 20.03
C GLY A 169 16.46 10.90 19.09
N ILE A 170 17.32 11.87 19.42
CA ILE A 170 17.58 13.05 18.57
C ILE A 170 18.20 12.60 17.23
N THR A 171 19.16 11.70 17.25
CA THR A 171 19.80 11.20 16.02
C THR A 171 18.77 10.51 15.12
N VAL A 172 17.89 9.66 15.68
CA VAL A 172 16.82 8.99 14.92
C VAL A 172 15.83 10.02 14.37
N MET A 173 15.44 11.04 15.15
CA MET A 173 14.52 12.08 14.67
C MET A 173 15.12 12.89 13.53
N LEU A 174 16.39 13.30 13.62
CA LEU A 174 17.07 14.01 12.54
C LEU A 174 17.23 13.14 11.29
N GLY A 175 17.59 11.87 11.47
CA GLY A 175 17.66 10.90 10.38
C GLY A 175 16.31 10.72 9.69
N ALA A 176 15.23 10.54 10.46
CA ALA A 176 13.87 10.41 9.95
C ALA A 176 13.43 11.69 9.20
N LEU A 177 13.73 12.87 9.74
CA LEU A 177 13.44 14.14 9.08
C LEU A 177 14.18 14.24 7.73
N GLY A 178 15.48 13.90 7.70
CA GLY A 178 16.25 13.89 6.46
C GLY A 178 15.66 12.93 5.41
N VAL A 179 15.31 11.72 5.82
CA VAL A 179 14.66 10.74 4.94
C VAL A 179 13.31 11.26 4.44
N MET A 180 12.48 11.85 5.30
CA MET A 180 11.18 12.42 4.89
C MET A 180 11.35 13.55 3.86
N VAL A 181 12.31 14.44 4.03
CA VAL A 181 12.59 15.53 3.06
C VAL A 181 12.99 14.96 1.70
N ILE A 182 13.86 13.95 1.68
CA ILE A 182 14.28 13.29 0.43
C ILE A 182 13.09 12.60 -0.25
N ILE A 183 12.28 11.85 0.50
CA ILE A 183 11.11 11.15 -0.02
C ILE A 183 10.11 12.17 -0.60
N LEU A 184 9.81 13.25 0.12
CA LEU A 184 8.89 14.29 -0.36
C LEU A 184 9.39 14.91 -1.66
N ALA A 185 10.69 15.23 -1.77
CA ALA A 185 11.26 15.80 -2.97
C ALA A 185 11.15 14.83 -4.17
N VAL A 186 11.51 13.56 -3.97
CA VAL A 186 11.44 12.53 -5.04
C VAL A 186 9.99 12.26 -5.46
N LEU A 187 9.07 12.10 -4.50
CA LEU A 187 7.67 11.85 -4.81
C LEU A 187 7.00 13.07 -5.48
N ALA A 188 7.32 14.29 -5.04
CA ALA A 188 6.85 15.51 -5.69
C ALA A 188 7.33 15.57 -7.15
N LEU A 189 8.60 15.24 -7.41
CA LEU A 189 9.12 15.19 -8.78
C LEU A 189 8.39 14.16 -9.66
N VAL A 190 8.08 12.98 -9.13
CA VAL A 190 7.31 11.96 -9.84
C VAL A 190 5.91 12.48 -10.18
N VAL A 191 5.21 13.09 -9.22
CA VAL A 191 3.88 13.67 -9.42
C VAL A 191 3.90 14.80 -10.44
N VAL A 192 4.89 15.70 -10.35
CA VAL A 192 5.06 16.79 -11.32
C VAL A 192 5.27 16.24 -12.73
N LYS A 193 6.15 15.25 -12.90
CA LYS A 193 6.37 14.62 -14.21
C LYS A 193 5.13 13.92 -14.76
N ALA A 194 4.32 13.33 -13.89
CA ALA A 194 3.10 12.63 -14.30
C ALA A 194 1.95 13.59 -14.69
N LEU A 195 1.88 14.77 -14.07
CA LEU A 195 0.79 15.73 -14.25
C LEU A 195 1.12 16.89 -15.18
N ALA A 196 2.41 17.16 -15.44
CA ALA A 196 2.81 18.23 -16.34
C ALA A 196 2.20 18.02 -17.72
N HIS A 197 1.52 19.08 -18.22
CA HIS A 197 0.83 19.04 -19.49
C HIS A 197 -0.29 17.98 -19.61
N SER A 198 -0.88 17.55 -18.48
CA SER A 198 -1.99 16.60 -18.43
C SER A 198 -3.25 17.24 -17.83
N PRO A 199 -4.09 17.92 -18.64
CA PRO A 199 -5.31 18.57 -18.15
C PRO A 199 -6.29 17.56 -17.53
N TRP A 200 -6.41 16.37 -18.12
CA TRP A 200 -7.22 15.29 -17.55
C TRP A 200 -6.75 14.87 -16.17
N GLY A 201 -5.45 14.61 -16.02
CA GLY A 201 -4.87 14.17 -14.74
C GLY A 201 -5.02 15.24 -13.67
N LEU A 202 -4.70 16.50 -14.00
CA LEU A 202 -4.79 17.61 -13.05
C LEU A 202 -6.24 17.87 -12.61
N PHE A 203 -7.18 17.90 -13.55
CA PHE A 203 -8.60 18.06 -13.21
C PHE A 203 -9.08 16.93 -12.28
N THR A 204 -8.81 15.68 -12.64
CA THR A 204 -9.24 14.52 -11.86
C THR A 204 -8.69 14.57 -10.42
N ILE A 205 -7.40 14.89 -10.25
CA ILE A 205 -6.79 15.00 -8.92
C ILE A 205 -7.35 16.21 -8.16
N ALA A 206 -7.50 17.36 -8.80
CA ALA A 206 -8.07 18.55 -8.18
C ALA A 206 -9.52 18.30 -7.70
N ALA A 207 -10.32 17.60 -8.47
CA ALA A 207 -11.68 17.21 -8.10
C ALA A 207 -11.75 16.31 -6.86
N THR A 208 -10.71 15.52 -6.58
CA THR A 208 -10.69 14.70 -5.35
C THR A 208 -10.67 15.53 -4.08
N ILE A 209 -10.19 16.78 -4.13
CA ILE A 209 -10.12 17.65 -2.94
C ILE A 209 -11.52 18.01 -2.43
N PRO A 210 -12.41 18.65 -3.23
CA PRO A 210 -13.76 18.96 -2.78
C PRO A 210 -14.59 17.70 -2.47
N ILE A 211 -14.37 16.61 -3.21
CA ILE A 211 -15.04 15.33 -2.92
C ILE A 211 -14.62 14.83 -1.52
N ALA A 212 -13.32 14.86 -1.18
CA ALA A 212 -12.84 14.45 0.12
C ALA A 212 -13.35 15.32 1.26
N LEU A 213 -13.40 16.66 1.07
CA LEU A 213 -13.99 17.59 2.04
C LEU A 213 -15.47 17.28 2.27
N LEU A 214 -16.23 17.06 1.18
CA LEU A 214 -17.64 16.64 1.27
C LEU A 214 -17.77 15.35 2.09
N MET A 215 -16.95 14.34 1.81
CA MET A 215 -16.96 13.06 2.53
C MET A 215 -16.63 13.25 4.01
N GLY A 216 -15.62 14.06 4.33
CA GLY A 216 -15.21 14.36 5.71
C GLY A 216 -16.33 15.01 6.53
N VAL A 217 -16.93 16.05 5.96
CA VAL A 217 -18.09 16.75 6.56
C VAL A 217 -19.29 15.81 6.68
N TYR A 218 -19.58 15.02 5.65
CA TYR A 218 -20.69 14.06 5.65
C TYR A 218 -20.56 13.03 6.77
N MET A 219 -19.38 12.41 6.90
CA MET A 219 -19.11 11.40 7.93
C MET A 219 -19.16 11.97 9.34
N ARG A 220 -18.79 13.24 9.53
CA ARG A 220 -18.69 13.83 10.86
C ARG A 220 -19.96 14.52 11.34
N TYR A 221 -20.64 15.27 10.45
CA TYR A 221 -21.73 16.15 10.81
C TYR A 221 -23.08 15.76 10.22
N LEU A 222 -23.14 15.35 8.96
CA LEU A 222 -24.42 15.09 8.29
C LEU A 222 -24.99 13.73 8.66
N ARG A 223 -24.21 12.64 8.51
CA ARG A 223 -24.65 11.29 8.81
C ARG A 223 -23.54 10.45 9.42
N PRO A 224 -23.20 10.67 10.71
CA PRO A 224 -22.19 9.90 11.40
C PRO A 224 -22.48 8.39 11.37
N GLY A 225 -21.46 7.59 11.04
CA GLY A 225 -21.56 6.12 11.00
C GLY A 225 -22.10 5.51 9.69
N LYS A 226 -22.63 6.33 8.75
CA LYS A 226 -23.14 5.85 7.45
C LYS A 226 -22.02 5.73 6.39
N ILE A 227 -21.03 4.89 6.69
CA ILE A 227 -19.82 4.76 5.85
C ILE A 227 -20.14 4.28 4.45
N MET A 228 -21.09 3.34 4.28
CA MET A 228 -21.45 2.81 2.96
C MET A 228 -22.05 3.91 2.06
N GLU A 229 -22.92 4.77 2.60
CA GLU A 229 -23.51 5.86 1.84
C GLU A 229 -22.44 6.82 1.31
N VAL A 230 -21.55 7.29 2.20
CA VAL A 230 -20.47 8.20 1.79
C VAL A 230 -19.48 7.54 0.85
N SER A 231 -19.24 6.23 0.98
CA SER A 231 -18.38 5.47 0.07
C SER A 231 -18.94 5.44 -1.35
N ILE A 232 -20.25 5.18 -1.49
CA ILE A 232 -20.92 5.18 -2.79
C ILE A 232 -20.92 6.58 -3.40
N ILE A 233 -21.23 7.61 -2.62
CA ILE A 233 -21.21 9.01 -3.07
C ILE A 233 -19.79 9.38 -3.56
N GLY A 234 -18.78 9.13 -2.75
CA GLY A 234 -17.39 9.44 -3.09
C GLY A 234 -16.92 8.68 -4.33
N PHE A 235 -17.24 7.40 -4.43
CA PHE A 235 -16.89 6.56 -5.59
C PHE A 235 -17.56 7.06 -6.88
N VAL A 236 -18.86 7.36 -6.84
CA VAL A 236 -19.60 7.86 -8.00
C VAL A 236 -19.07 9.22 -8.45
N LEU A 237 -18.83 10.14 -7.51
CA LEU A 237 -18.26 11.46 -7.85
C LEU A 237 -16.84 11.34 -8.41
N MET A 238 -16.04 10.44 -7.90
CA MET A 238 -14.69 10.18 -8.40
C MET A 238 -14.72 9.59 -9.82
N MET A 239 -15.61 8.62 -10.08
CA MET A 239 -15.81 8.07 -11.43
C MET A 239 -16.30 9.15 -12.40
N ALA A 240 -17.22 9.99 -11.97
CA ALA A 240 -17.68 11.13 -12.75
C ALA A 240 -16.51 12.08 -13.07
N ALA A 241 -15.65 12.42 -12.09
CA ALA A 241 -14.50 13.27 -12.32
C ALA A 241 -13.50 12.67 -13.33
N ILE A 242 -13.32 11.35 -13.33
CA ILE A 242 -12.46 10.66 -14.30
C ILE A 242 -13.04 10.75 -15.71
N VAL A 243 -14.34 10.51 -15.87
CA VAL A 243 -15.02 10.56 -17.18
C VAL A 243 -15.07 12.01 -17.71
N PHE A 244 -15.55 12.94 -16.92
CA PHE A 244 -15.62 14.36 -17.30
C PHE A 244 -14.24 14.98 -17.54
N GLY A 245 -13.22 14.53 -16.83
CA GLY A 245 -11.84 14.96 -17.06
C GLY A 245 -11.36 14.66 -18.49
N GLY A 246 -11.84 13.56 -19.09
CA GLY A 246 -11.59 13.25 -20.50
C GLY A 246 -12.22 14.25 -21.47
N ASP A 247 -13.41 14.76 -21.15
CA ASP A 247 -14.09 15.78 -21.98
C ASP A 247 -13.46 17.17 -21.77
N ILE A 248 -13.08 17.50 -20.56
CA ILE A 248 -12.31 18.73 -20.25
C ILE A 248 -11.00 18.78 -21.03
N ALA A 249 -10.30 17.65 -21.15
CA ALA A 249 -9.06 17.59 -21.90
C ALA A 249 -9.24 17.80 -23.43
N LYS A 250 -10.45 17.61 -23.95
CA LYS A 250 -10.77 17.83 -25.37
C LYS A 250 -11.22 19.27 -25.68
N ASP A 251 -11.72 19.99 -24.68
CA ASP A 251 -12.14 21.41 -24.83
C ASP A 251 -10.90 22.30 -24.66
N PRO A 252 -10.49 23.07 -25.69
CA PRO A 252 -9.29 23.88 -25.64
C PRO A 252 -9.28 24.91 -24.49
N ALA A 253 -10.41 25.56 -24.21
CA ALA A 253 -10.50 26.58 -23.16
C ALA A 253 -10.38 25.96 -21.76
N MET A 254 -11.02 24.82 -21.53
CA MET A 254 -10.95 24.09 -20.27
C MET A 254 -9.60 23.39 -20.10
N ALA A 255 -9.04 22.84 -21.18
CA ALA A 255 -7.73 22.19 -21.15
C ALA A 255 -6.63 23.20 -20.78
N GLU A 256 -6.68 24.45 -21.28
CA GLU A 256 -5.73 25.50 -20.92
C GLU A 256 -5.74 25.79 -19.42
N LEU A 257 -6.91 25.86 -18.79
CA LEU A 257 -7.07 26.11 -17.36
C LEU A 257 -6.43 25.00 -16.50
N PHE A 258 -6.49 23.76 -16.95
CA PHE A 258 -5.95 22.60 -16.25
C PHE A 258 -4.59 22.11 -16.81
N THR A 259 -3.94 22.90 -17.64
CA THR A 259 -2.59 22.60 -18.14
C THR A 259 -1.58 23.46 -17.39
N LEU A 260 -0.87 22.87 -16.44
CA LEU A 260 0.16 23.53 -15.68
C LEU A 260 1.56 23.07 -16.11
N THR A 261 2.51 24.00 -16.08
CA THR A 261 3.94 23.71 -16.25
C THR A 261 4.48 22.98 -15.01
N GLY A 262 5.61 22.33 -15.14
CA GLY A 262 6.27 21.67 -14.01
C GLY A 262 6.54 22.59 -12.81
N THR A 263 6.94 23.85 -13.07
CA THR A 263 7.15 24.85 -12.02
C THR A 263 5.85 25.24 -11.30
N GLN A 264 4.79 25.47 -12.05
CA GLN A 264 3.48 25.79 -11.47
C GLN A 264 2.93 24.64 -10.64
N LEU A 265 3.08 23.40 -11.13
CA LEU A 265 2.70 22.21 -10.38
C LEU A 265 3.49 22.05 -9.09
N THR A 266 4.80 22.33 -9.12
CA THR A 266 5.64 22.29 -7.92
C THR A 266 5.11 23.27 -6.86
N TRP A 267 4.82 24.50 -7.22
CA TRP A 267 4.24 25.46 -6.29
C TRP A 267 2.85 25.04 -5.81
N ALA A 268 1.99 24.55 -6.69
CA ALA A 268 0.68 24.07 -6.32
C ALA A 268 0.74 22.90 -5.31
N LEU A 269 1.67 21.96 -5.51
CA LEU A 269 1.88 20.86 -4.59
C LEU A 269 2.43 21.32 -3.24
N MET A 270 3.35 22.27 -3.22
CA MET A 270 3.88 22.84 -1.97
C MET A 270 2.77 23.54 -1.18
N ILE A 271 1.99 24.39 -1.82
CA ILE A 271 0.86 25.09 -1.19
C ILE A 271 -0.16 24.08 -0.68
N TYR A 272 -0.52 23.09 -1.51
CA TYR A 272 -1.41 22.02 -1.09
C TYR A 272 -0.87 21.26 0.13
N GLY A 273 0.41 20.93 0.13
CA GLY A 273 1.04 20.22 1.24
C GLY A 273 0.99 21.01 2.55
N VAL A 274 1.27 22.31 2.50
CA VAL A 274 1.16 23.21 3.66
C VAL A 274 -0.29 23.27 4.16
N VAL A 275 -1.26 23.50 3.28
CA VAL A 275 -2.67 23.56 3.66
C VAL A 275 -3.13 22.24 4.25
N ALA A 276 -2.80 21.11 3.61
CA ALA A 276 -3.19 19.79 4.08
C ALA A 276 -2.56 19.43 5.42
N SER A 277 -1.35 19.91 5.73
CA SER A 277 -0.67 19.65 7.00
C SER A 277 -1.28 20.42 8.18
N VAL A 278 -1.90 21.57 7.92
CA VAL A 278 -2.55 22.40 8.97
C VAL A 278 -4.00 21.96 9.22
N LEU A 279 -4.66 21.42 8.21
CA LEU A 279 -6.04 20.95 8.36
C LEU A 279 -6.13 19.69 9.22
N PRO A 280 -7.21 19.53 10.02
CA PRO A 280 -7.44 18.30 10.74
C PRO A 280 -7.48 17.07 9.80
N VAL A 281 -6.81 16.00 10.19
CA VAL A 281 -6.69 14.76 9.39
C VAL A 281 -8.04 14.21 8.95
N TRP A 282 -9.06 14.29 9.81
CA TRP A 282 -10.42 13.82 9.53
C TRP A 282 -11.13 14.62 8.42
N LEU A 283 -10.73 15.86 8.17
CA LEU A 283 -11.42 16.75 7.22
C LEU A 283 -10.97 16.48 5.77
N LEU A 284 -9.68 16.33 5.53
CA LEU A 284 -9.12 16.22 4.18
C LEU A 284 -8.33 14.93 3.98
N LEU A 285 -7.31 14.66 4.80
CA LEU A 285 -6.36 13.57 4.54
C LEU A 285 -7.02 12.20 4.61
N ALA A 286 -7.69 11.87 5.74
CA ALA A 286 -8.30 10.56 5.90
C ALA A 286 -9.41 10.27 4.87
N PRO A 287 -10.36 11.19 4.56
CA PRO A 287 -11.35 10.95 3.51
C PRO A 287 -10.73 10.85 2.11
N ARG A 288 -9.70 11.65 1.81
CA ARG A 288 -9.04 11.63 0.51
C ARG A 288 -8.28 10.32 0.28
N ASP A 289 -7.56 9.86 1.29
CA ASP A 289 -6.85 8.59 1.24
C ASP A 289 -7.83 7.42 1.13
N TYR A 290 -8.92 7.46 1.89
CA TYR A 290 -10.00 6.48 1.78
C TYR A 290 -10.60 6.45 0.37
N LEU A 291 -10.87 7.62 -0.23
CA LEU A 291 -11.35 7.75 -1.60
C LEU A 291 -10.34 7.17 -2.61
N SER A 292 -9.05 7.50 -2.47
CA SER A 292 -8.00 7.01 -3.37
C SER A 292 -7.84 5.49 -3.32
N THR A 293 -8.17 4.86 -2.20
CA THR A 293 -8.09 3.42 -2.00
C THR A 293 -9.01 2.66 -2.94
N PHE A 294 -10.18 3.21 -3.27
CA PHE A 294 -11.09 2.57 -4.25
C PHE A 294 -10.46 2.44 -5.63
N LEU A 295 -9.78 3.51 -6.09
CA LEU A 295 -9.05 3.46 -7.37
C LEU A 295 -7.87 2.47 -7.31
N LYS A 296 -7.07 2.56 -6.26
CA LYS A 296 -5.88 1.71 -6.10
C LYS A 296 -6.24 0.23 -6.08
N ILE A 297 -7.18 -0.17 -5.22
CA ILE A 297 -7.65 -1.56 -5.15
C ILE A 297 -8.36 -1.96 -6.44
N GLY A 298 -9.20 -1.09 -7.00
CA GLY A 298 -9.90 -1.35 -8.27
C GLY A 298 -8.93 -1.63 -9.41
N VAL A 299 -7.88 -0.82 -9.56
CA VAL A 299 -6.84 -1.01 -10.58
C VAL A 299 -6.04 -2.31 -10.33
N ILE A 300 -5.64 -2.58 -9.09
CA ILE A 300 -4.89 -3.80 -8.74
C ILE A 300 -5.72 -5.05 -9.08
N VAL A 301 -6.98 -5.08 -8.63
CA VAL A 301 -7.88 -6.21 -8.90
C VAL A 301 -8.20 -6.32 -10.39
N GLY A 302 -8.49 -5.19 -11.04
CA GLY A 302 -8.76 -5.15 -12.48
C GLY A 302 -7.59 -5.66 -13.32
N LEU A 303 -6.36 -5.24 -13.01
CA LEU A 303 -5.15 -5.74 -13.66
C LEU A 303 -4.92 -7.22 -13.40
N ALA A 304 -5.10 -7.69 -12.17
CA ALA A 304 -4.96 -9.11 -11.84
C ALA A 304 -5.96 -9.96 -12.61
N LEU A 305 -7.23 -9.54 -12.68
CA LEU A 305 -8.25 -10.22 -13.48
C LEU A 305 -7.92 -10.17 -14.97
N ALA A 306 -7.54 -9.01 -15.50
CA ALA A 306 -7.13 -8.90 -16.91
C ALA A 306 -5.98 -9.86 -17.25
N ILE A 307 -4.95 -9.95 -16.40
CA ILE A 307 -3.83 -10.88 -16.57
C ILE A 307 -4.33 -12.34 -16.57
N VAL A 308 -5.25 -12.69 -15.67
CA VAL A 308 -5.78 -14.06 -15.61
C VAL A 308 -6.58 -14.41 -16.88
N PHE A 309 -7.37 -13.46 -17.42
CA PHE A 309 -8.17 -13.70 -18.62
C PHE A 309 -7.37 -13.66 -19.92
N THR A 310 -6.37 -12.78 -20.02
CA THR A 310 -5.58 -12.59 -21.26
C THR A 310 -4.33 -13.46 -21.32
N MET A 311 -3.87 -13.98 -20.17
CA MET A 311 -2.65 -14.80 -20.02
C MET A 311 -1.44 -14.27 -20.83
N PRO A 312 -1.06 -12.99 -20.67
CA PRO A 312 -0.04 -12.40 -21.52
C PRO A 312 1.32 -13.05 -21.29
N GLU A 313 2.02 -13.36 -22.38
CA GLU A 313 3.39 -13.86 -22.32
C GLU A 313 4.34 -12.83 -21.73
N LEU A 314 5.27 -13.31 -20.90
CA LEU A 314 6.29 -12.49 -20.31
C LEU A 314 7.47 -12.34 -21.29
N LYS A 315 7.52 -11.22 -22.02
CA LYS A 315 8.57 -10.95 -23.01
C LYS A 315 9.91 -10.50 -22.40
N MET A 316 9.87 -10.10 -21.12
CA MET A 316 11.06 -9.66 -20.39
C MET A 316 11.90 -10.88 -19.98
N PRO A 317 13.25 -10.82 -20.14
CA PRO A 317 14.12 -11.89 -19.68
C PRO A 317 14.11 -12.01 -18.15
N ALA A 318 14.45 -13.17 -17.62
CA ALA A 318 14.52 -13.40 -16.17
C ALA A 318 15.50 -12.42 -15.50
N VAL A 319 16.66 -12.25 -16.10
CA VAL A 319 17.71 -11.31 -15.64
C VAL A 319 18.27 -10.59 -16.86
N THR A 320 18.46 -9.28 -16.75
CA THR A 320 19.07 -8.44 -17.78
C THR A 320 20.54 -8.12 -17.45
N LYS A 321 21.22 -7.44 -18.36
CA LYS A 321 22.59 -6.93 -18.11
C LYS A 321 22.64 -5.76 -17.11
N PHE A 322 21.49 -5.22 -16.67
CA PHE A 322 21.38 -4.07 -15.77
C PHE A 322 21.17 -4.46 -14.31
N ILE A 323 21.70 -5.61 -13.90
CA ILE A 323 21.60 -6.09 -12.50
C ILE A 323 22.41 -5.26 -11.52
N ASP A 324 23.32 -4.44 -12.00
CA ASP A 324 24.12 -3.47 -11.24
C ASP A 324 23.35 -2.22 -10.83
N GLY A 325 22.07 -2.10 -11.25
CA GLY A 325 21.22 -0.95 -10.98
C GLY A 325 21.29 0.15 -12.02
N THR A 326 22.19 0.04 -13.02
CA THR A 326 22.18 0.92 -14.17
C THR A 326 21.07 0.51 -15.16
N GLY A 327 20.68 1.38 -16.08
CA GLY A 327 19.69 1.00 -17.08
C GLY A 327 19.05 2.18 -17.82
N PRO A 328 18.13 1.91 -18.74
CA PRO A 328 17.52 2.95 -19.57
C PRO A 328 16.67 3.95 -18.78
N VAL A 329 16.13 3.52 -17.64
CA VAL A 329 15.30 4.38 -16.76
C VAL A 329 16.18 5.13 -15.76
N PHE A 330 17.23 4.48 -15.28
CA PHE A 330 18.17 5.06 -14.33
C PHE A 330 19.59 4.90 -14.91
N LYS A 331 20.19 6.00 -15.25
CA LYS A 331 21.54 6.02 -15.82
C LYS A 331 22.58 6.28 -14.75
N GLY A 332 22.56 5.55 -13.67
CA GLY A 332 23.55 5.49 -12.62
C GLY A 332 24.30 6.77 -12.23
#